data_22e0d77b9f0bdca466378bc1d8b928ba
#
_entry.id   22e0d77b9f0bdca466378bc1d8b928ba
#
_cell.length_a   1.000
_cell.length_b   1.000
_cell.length_c   1.000
_cell.angle_alpha   90.00
_cell.angle_beta   90.00
_cell.angle_gamma   90.00
#
_symmetry.space_group_name_H-M   'P 1'
#
loop_
_entity.id
_entity.type
_entity.pdbx_description
1 polymer ?
#
loop_
_entity_poly.entity_id
_entity_poly.type
_entity_poly.pdbx_seq_one_letter_code
_entity_poly.pdbx_strand_id
1 'polypeptide(L)'
;MKRKILLCLGGFCLSAVAQRVEMVTTTASERWKNQKVKVQKIHEGKADIYVYPDSLMQEIEGFGGTFNELGWDALQSLSSEERAKVMSSLFSEEGVNFVYGRTPIACSDYAFSYYSYNDVKDDYEMRNFNVGRDRYTLIPYIKEALKLRPDLRLWASPWTPPIWMKINEHYSLKSHGIDKQGTGHNRLDPHRATFIHTTGFNMQVGYLEAYALYFSKYIQEYRKNGVNISMIMPQNEIAWQPAWPSCTWRSEDLAIFVGKFLAPRFKQDGLDTEIWLGTVNFPDPDYIRTFLKDKDAAEAIGGIGVQWTGKQALPVVQREYPNYRYMQTENECGEGENDWTSLEKSWKAIVHCFNHGVNSYMYWNMVLDETGKSGWDWSQNSLVRVNRQTHEVVYTDADYLLKHLSHFVQPGSRRLKVSASENMLAFRNHEGKVVVVVYHPGAAPMKKTVRIGDICFVLALSPQSLATVVCS
;
A
#
# COMPACT_ATOMS: atom_id res chain seq x y z
N MET A 1 -10.13 80.00 3.66
CA MET A 1 -10.32 78.70 4.24
C MET A 1 -9.48 77.63 3.52
N LYS A 2 -8.34 77.24 4.09
CA LYS A 2 -7.41 76.26 3.49
C LYS A 2 -7.70 74.91 4.15
N ARG A 3 -8.26 73.90 3.38
CA ARG A 3 -8.43 72.52 3.82
C ARG A 3 -7.07 71.81 3.70
N LYS A 4 -6.58 71.32 4.82
CA LYS A 4 -5.46 70.38 4.88
C LYS A 4 -6.02 68.94 4.65
N ILE A 5 -5.51 68.30 3.59
CA ILE A 5 -5.77 66.87 3.37
C ILE A 5 -4.68 66.12 4.16
N LEU A 6 -5.12 65.29 5.11
CA LEU A 6 -4.27 64.40 5.88
C LEU A 6 -4.18 63.06 5.10
N LEU A 7 -3.03 62.79 4.50
CA LEU A 7 -2.75 61.44 3.93
C LEU A 7 -2.36 60.50 5.07
N CYS A 8 -3.24 59.57 5.40
CA CYS A 8 -2.88 58.40 6.23
C CYS A 8 -2.13 57.41 5.34
N LEU A 9 -0.82 57.34 5.50
CA LEU A 9 0.00 56.21 5.03
C LEU A 9 -0.25 54.99 5.94
N GLY A 10 -1.14 54.10 5.52
CA GLY A 10 -1.30 52.79 6.15
C GLY A 10 -0.07 51.92 5.84
N GLY A 11 0.85 51.86 6.78
CA GLY A 11 1.94 50.91 6.74
C GLY A 11 1.41 49.49 6.85
N PHE A 12 1.41 48.71 5.77
CA PHE A 12 1.30 47.28 5.81
C PHE A 12 2.57 46.72 6.50
N CYS A 13 2.49 46.44 7.79
CA CYS A 13 3.47 45.57 8.43
C CYS A 13 3.29 44.18 7.85
N LEU A 14 4.04 43.83 6.84
CA LEU A 14 4.31 42.44 6.50
C LEU A 14 5.09 41.85 7.68
N SER A 15 4.39 41.22 8.60
CA SER A 15 5.02 40.36 9.59
C SER A 15 5.73 39.24 8.82
N ALA A 16 7.06 39.29 8.76
CA ALA A 16 7.88 38.20 8.28
C ALA A 16 7.60 37.00 9.24
N VAL A 17 6.79 36.08 8.79
CA VAL A 17 6.63 34.78 9.50
C VAL A 17 8.02 34.16 9.51
N ALA A 18 8.58 33.96 10.69
CA ALA A 18 9.89 33.33 10.84
C ALA A 18 9.80 31.92 10.22
N GLN A 19 10.54 31.69 9.15
CA GLN A 19 10.62 30.40 8.50
C GLN A 19 11.10 29.35 9.51
N ARG A 20 10.29 28.34 9.75
CA ARG A 20 10.56 27.25 10.72
C ARG A 20 10.94 26.00 9.97
N VAL A 21 12.03 25.38 10.40
CA VAL A 21 12.50 24.10 9.89
C VAL A 21 12.58 23.11 11.06
N GLU A 22 11.81 22.05 10.97
CA GLU A 22 11.77 20.96 11.93
C GLU A 22 12.33 19.70 11.30
N MET A 23 12.99 18.85 12.06
CA MET A 23 13.55 17.60 11.60
C MET A 23 13.33 16.49 12.61
N VAL A 24 12.94 15.32 12.13
CA VAL A 24 12.91 14.07 12.88
C VAL A 24 13.87 13.10 12.22
N THR A 25 14.64 12.35 13.02
CA THR A 25 15.59 11.36 12.54
C THR A 25 15.37 9.98 13.18
N THR A 26 15.70 8.94 12.43
CA THR A 26 15.73 7.56 12.89
C THR A 26 17.03 6.89 12.46
N THR A 27 17.69 6.18 13.38
CA THR A 27 18.83 5.29 13.14
C THR A 27 18.52 3.92 13.74
N ALA A 28 19.38 2.95 13.53
CA ALA A 28 19.23 1.62 14.17
C ALA A 28 19.22 1.65 15.71
N SER A 29 19.80 2.67 16.34
CA SER A 29 19.90 2.81 17.80
C SER A 29 18.98 3.87 18.41
N GLU A 30 18.55 4.86 17.62
CA GLU A 30 17.67 5.94 18.08
C GLU A 30 16.49 6.09 17.10
N ARG A 31 15.27 5.95 17.61
CA ARG A 31 14.05 6.05 16.80
C ARG A 31 13.34 7.38 17.06
N TRP A 32 12.81 7.99 16.00
CA TRP A 32 11.90 9.14 16.02
C TRP A 32 12.40 10.31 16.89
N LYS A 33 13.66 10.73 16.67
CA LYS A 33 14.31 11.78 17.46
C LYS A 33 14.16 13.16 16.81
N ASN A 34 13.57 14.11 17.55
CA ASN A 34 13.53 15.50 17.12
C ASN A 34 14.94 16.12 17.10
N GLN A 35 15.26 16.80 16.02
CA GLN A 35 16.54 17.46 15.80
C GLN A 35 16.34 18.95 15.55
N LYS A 36 17.28 19.78 16.05
CA LYS A 36 17.31 21.20 15.71
C LYS A 36 18.02 21.42 14.39
N VAL A 37 17.39 22.11 13.46
CA VAL A 37 17.97 22.50 12.18
C VAL A 37 18.35 23.97 12.21
N LYS A 38 19.58 24.29 11.78
CA LYS A 38 20.03 25.68 11.64
C LYS A 38 19.66 26.17 10.24
N VAL A 39 18.71 27.10 10.17
CA VAL A 39 18.42 27.84 8.96
C VAL A 39 19.55 28.85 8.71
N GLN A 40 20.08 28.88 7.52
CA GLN A 40 21.12 29.82 7.11
C GLN A 40 20.48 31.00 6.36
N LYS A 41 21.02 32.22 6.53
CA LYS A 41 20.70 33.30 5.62
C LYS A 41 21.17 32.91 4.23
N ILE A 42 20.36 33.26 3.22
CA ILE A 42 20.70 33.02 1.81
C ILE A 42 22.03 33.72 1.52
N HIS A 43 23.09 32.93 1.34
CA HIS A 43 24.31 33.40 0.68
C HIS A 43 24.18 33.01 -0.79
N GLU A 44 24.74 33.81 -1.68
CA GLU A 44 24.73 33.61 -3.16
C GLU A 44 25.45 32.30 -3.60
N GLY A 45 25.77 31.41 -2.65
CA GLY A 45 26.45 30.14 -2.90
C GLY A 45 25.52 29.06 -3.46
N LYS A 46 26.10 28.13 -4.22
CA LYS A 46 25.42 26.93 -4.72
C LYS A 46 25.07 26.01 -3.53
N ALA A 47 23.80 25.55 -3.46
CA ALA A 47 23.44 24.45 -2.57
C ALA A 47 23.86 23.09 -3.18
N ASP A 48 24.08 22.09 -2.32
CA ASP A 48 24.33 20.71 -2.78
C ASP A 48 23.06 20.09 -3.37
N ILE A 49 21.90 20.41 -2.80
CA ILE A 49 20.60 19.85 -3.16
C ILE A 49 19.57 20.98 -3.32
N TYR A 50 18.78 20.88 -4.36
CA TYR A 50 17.68 21.79 -4.64
C TYR A 50 16.35 21.04 -4.62
N VAL A 51 15.37 21.57 -3.88
CA VAL A 51 13.97 21.20 -3.95
C VAL A 51 13.23 22.32 -4.66
N TYR A 52 12.43 21.97 -5.66
CA TYR A 52 11.71 22.93 -6.50
C TYR A 52 10.23 23.00 -6.09
N PRO A 53 9.85 23.93 -5.21
CA PRO A 53 8.51 23.96 -4.62
C PRO A 53 7.41 24.22 -5.65
N ASP A 54 7.71 24.88 -6.78
CA ASP A 54 6.73 25.17 -7.82
C ASP A 54 6.63 24.06 -8.89
N SER A 55 7.51 23.06 -8.83
CA SER A 55 7.48 21.91 -9.75
C SER A 55 6.66 20.78 -9.17
N LEU A 56 5.32 20.93 -9.22
CA LEU A 56 4.34 19.94 -8.73
C LEU A 56 4.25 18.77 -9.69
N MET A 57 4.36 17.57 -9.15
CA MET A 57 4.18 16.30 -9.86
C MET A 57 2.83 15.65 -9.46
N GLN A 58 2.76 14.33 -9.38
CA GLN A 58 1.52 13.63 -9.02
C GLN A 58 1.00 14.00 -7.61
N GLU A 59 -0.29 13.87 -7.46
CA GLU A 59 -0.94 13.95 -6.17
C GLU A 59 -0.74 12.64 -5.39
N ILE A 60 -0.56 12.76 -4.09
CA ILE A 60 -0.44 11.63 -3.18
C ILE A 60 -1.80 11.35 -2.56
N GLU A 61 -2.29 10.15 -2.75
CA GLU A 61 -3.55 9.68 -2.15
C GLU A 61 -3.35 9.04 -0.79
N GLY A 62 -2.12 8.64 -0.45
CA GLY A 62 -1.74 8.19 0.87
C GLY A 62 -1.04 6.85 0.94
N PHE A 63 -0.90 6.36 2.16
CA PHE A 63 -0.21 5.14 2.52
C PHE A 63 -1.15 4.21 3.29
N GLY A 64 -0.82 2.92 3.30
CA GLY A 64 -1.61 1.96 4.04
C GLY A 64 -0.89 0.63 4.26
N GLY A 65 -1.61 -0.30 4.88
CA GLY A 65 -1.16 -1.66 5.12
C GLY A 65 -2.29 -2.67 4.95
N THR A 66 -1.95 -3.95 5.02
CA THR A 66 -2.91 -5.03 4.79
C THR A 66 -3.34 -5.70 6.09
N PHE A 67 -4.64 -5.88 6.22
CA PHE A 67 -5.27 -6.71 7.25
C PHE A 67 -5.18 -8.18 6.84
N ASN A 68 -4.78 -9.04 7.76
CA ASN A 68 -4.78 -10.50 7.55
C ASN A 68 -5.17 -11.25 8.81
N GLU A 69 -5.55 -12.52 8.69
CA GLU A 69 -6.04 -13.31 9.82
C GLU A 69 -4.96 -13.54 10.89
N LEU A 70 -3.71 -13.86 10.47
CA LEU A 70 -2.61 -14.14 11.40
C LEU A 70 -2.19 -12.90 12.18
N GLY A 71 -2.27 -11.71 11.56
CA GLY A 71 -2.05 -10.44 12.25
C GLY A 71 -3.12 -10.14 13.30
N TRP A 72 -4.39 -10.46 13.01
CA TRP A 72 -5.45 -10.33 14.02
C TRP A 72 -5.26 -11.32 15.17
N ASP A 73 -4.87 -12.55 14.89
CA ASP A 73 -4.55 -13.55 15.91
C ASP A 73 -3.43 -13.09 16.84
N ALA A 74 -2.35 -12.54 16.27
CA ALA A 74 -1.27 -11.97 17.05
C ALA A 74 -1.76 -10.81 17.95
N LEU A 75 -2.59 -9.91 17.43
CA LEU A 75 -3.18 -8.81 18.20
C LEU A 75 -4.12 -9.29 19.29
N GLN A 76 -4.85 -10.39 19.11
CA GLN A 76 -5.74 -10.95 20.11
C GLN A 76 -5.01 -11.55 21.30
N SER A 77 -3.73 -11.91 21.17
CA SER A 77 -2.93 -12.36 22.31
C SER A 77 -2.62 -11.24 23.31
N LEU A 78 -2.70 -9.99 22.88
CA LEU A 78 -2.47 -8.80 23.71
C LEU A 78 -3.70 -8.45 24.56
N SER A 79 -3.47 -7.76 25.68
CA SER A 79 -4.54 -7.07 26.38
C SER A 79 -5.25 -6.05 25.47
N SER A 80 -6.48 -5.70 25.81
CA SER A 80 -7.22 -4.68 25.04
C SER A 80 -6.51 -3.32 25.02
N GLU A 81 -5.79 -2.96 26.06
CA GLU A 81 -5.01 -1.72 26.16
C GLU A 81 -3.78 -1.76 25.23
N GLU A 82 -3.01 -2.84 25.27
CA GLU A 82 -1.82 -3.00 24.41
C GLU A 82 -2.20 -3.08 22.93
N ARG A 83 -3.26 -3.82 22.61
CA ARG A 83 -3.81 -3.87 21.25
C ARG A 83 -4.25 -2.48 20.78
N ALA A 84 -4.92 -1.70 21.63
CA ALA A 84 -5.31 -0.34 21.29
C ALA A 84 -4.09 0.57 21.02
N LYS A 85 -2.98 0.40 21.76
CA LYS A 85 -1.72 1.12 21.50
C LYS A 85 -1.14 0.76 20.13
N VAL A 86 -1.12 -0.53 19.75
CA VAL A 86 -0.67 -0.95 18.42
C VAL A 86 -1.56 -0.38 17.33
N MET A 87 -2.87 -0.44 17.48
CA MET A 87 -3.79 0.12 16.49
C MET A 87 -3.61 1.64 16.38
N SER A 88 -3.43 2.34 17.50
CA SER A 88 -3.16 3.78 17.53
C SER A 88 -1.85 4.12 16.84
N SER A 89 -0.79 3.32 17.01
CA SER A 89 0.50 3.56 16.32
C SER A 89 0.38 3.47 14.80
N LEU A 90 -0.54 2.69 14.27
CA LEU A 90 -0.74 2.51 12.83
C LEU A 90 -1.70 3.57 12.25
N PHE A 91 -2.80 3.89 12.94
CA PHE A 91 -3.94 4.61 12.34
C PHE A 91 -4.22 6.00 12.93
N SER A 92 -3.68 6.34 14.13
CA SER A 92 -3.89 7.68 14.67
C SER A 92 -2.98 8.73 14.02
N GLU A 93 -3.32 10.01 14.20
CA GLU A 93 -2.56 11.14 13.68
C GLU A 93 -1.14 11.23 14.27
N GLU A 94 -0.92 10.76 15.49
CA GLU A 94 0.40 10.71 16.14
C GLU A 94 1.24 9.50 15.68
N GLY A 95 0.59 8.51 15.10
CA GLY A 95 1.20 7.28 14.62
C GLY A 95 1.76 7.38 13.21
N VAL A 96 1.75 6.24 12.51
CA VAL A 96 2.05 6.16 11.07
C VAL A 96 1.00 6.91 10.27
N ASN A 97 -0.24 6.98 10.79
CA ASN A 97 -1.34 7.73 10.21
C ASN A 97 -1.79 7.19 8.85
N PHE A 98 -1.97 5.88 8.74
CA PHE A 98 -2.47 5.25 7.52
C PHE A 98 -3.88 5.70 7.16
N VAL A 99 -4.09 5.94 5.87
CA VAL A 99 -5.37 6.36 5.29
C VAL A 99 -5.95 5.32 4.33
N TYR A 100 -5.18 4.30 4.02
CA TYR A 100 -5.59 3.14 3.24
C TYR A 100 -5.51 1.86 4.06
N GLY A 101 -6.40 0.92 3.76
CA GLY A 101 -6.33 -0.46 4.26
C GLY A 101 -6.64 -1.44 3.13
N ARG A 102 -5.85 -2.49 3.00
CA ARG A 102 -6.13 -3.62 2.12
C ARG A 102 -6.72 -4.77 2.93
N THR A 103 -7.69 -5.48 2.39
CA THR A 103 -8.17 -6.73 2.96
C THR A 103 -8.27 -7.81 1.88
N PRO A 104 -7.94 -9.08 2.16
CA PRO A 104 -8.19 -10.17 1.22
C PRO A 104 -9.68 -10.42 1.06
N ILE A 105 -10.07 -10.93 -0.11
CA ILE A 105 -11.38 -11.54 -0.33
C ILE A 105 -11.22 -13.03 -0.12
N ALA A 106 -11.67 -13.55 1.00
CA ALA A 106 -11.43 -14.89 1.52
C ALA A 106 -9.95 -15.14 1.87
N CYS A 107 -9.45 -16.39 1.67
CA CYS A 107 -8.12 -16.74 2.12
C CYS A 107 -7.00 -16.06 1.32
N SER A 108 -5.98 -15.58 2.05
CA SER A 108 -4.67 -15.20 1.55
C SER A 108 -3.61 -16.19 2.01
N ASP A 109 -2.35 -15.94 1.68
CA ASP A 109 -1.19 -16.66 2.22
C ASP A 109 -1.00 -16.45 3.75
N TYR A 110 -1.54 -15.36 4.31
CA TYR A 110 -1.61 -15.10 5.76
C TYR A 110 -2.98 -15.39 6.38
N ALA A 111 -3.71 -16.36 5.82
CA ALA A 111 -4.87 -16.99 6.44
C ALA A 111 -4.47 -18.27 7.20
N PHE A 112 -5.29 -18.71 8.15
CA PHE A 112 -5.06 -19.97 8.89
C PHE A 112 -5.16 -21.21 8.00
N SER A 113 -6.00 -21.16 6.96
CA SER A 113 -6.26 -22.27 6.05
C SER A 113 -6.95 -21.80 4.78
N TYR A 114 -7.05 -22.67 3.80
CA TYR A 114 -7.87 -22.46 2.63
C TYR A 114 -9.34 -22.26 2.98
N TYR A 115 -9.99 -21.30 2.36
CA TYR A 115 -11.44 -21.09 2.33
C TYR A 115 -11.85 -20.13 1.23
N SER A 116 -13.08 -20.22 0.78
CA SER A 116 -13.77 -19.17 0.04
C SER A 116 -15.12 -18.85 0.70
N TYR A 117 -15.81 -17.85 0.20
CA TYR A 117 -17.15 -17.54 0.73
C TYR A 117 -18.24 -18.40 0.13
N ASN A 118 -17.92 -19.25 -0.87
CA ASN A 118 -18.85 -20.21 -1.45
C ASN A 118 -18.10 -21.40 -2.06
N ASP A 119 -17.92 -22.46 -1.28
CA ASP A 119 -17.28 -23.71 -1.72
C ASP A 119 -18.29 -24.75 -2.25
N VAL A 120 -19.58 -24.39 -2.37
CA VAL A 120 -20.60 -25.29 -2.92
C VAL A 120 -20.49 -25.28 -4.44
N LYS A 121 -20.15 -26.44 -5.01
CA LYS A 121 -19.98 -26.59 -6.46
C LYS A 121 -21.27 -26.26 -7.20
N ASP A 122 -21.13 -25.55 -8.32
CA ASP A 122 -22.20 -25.17 -9.24
C ASP A 122 -23.29 -24.28 -8.62
N ASP A 123 -23.00 -23.63 -7.48
CA ASP A 123 -23.90 -22.61 -6.90
C ASP A 123 -23.74 -21.25 -7.59
N TYR A 124 -24.12 -21.19 -8.87
CA TYR A 124 -23.98 -19.98 -9.71
C TYR A 124 -24.77 -18.78 -9.17
N GLU A 125 -25.84 -19.01 -8.41
CA GLU A 125 -26.65 -17.96 -7.79
C GLU A 125 -26.11 -17.49 -6.43
N MET A 126 -24.99 -18.05 -5.98
CA MET A 126 -24.37 -17.71 -4.69
C MET A 126 -25.35 -17.81 -3.51
N ARG A 127 -26.21 -18.82 -3.47
CA ARG A 127 -27.18 -19.06 -2.37
C ARG A 127 -26.48 -19.40 -1.05
N ASN A 128 -25.33 -20.05 -1.14
CA ASN A 128 -24.51 -20.48 0.01
C ASN A 128 -23.39 -19.51 0.35
N PHE A 129 -23.38 -18.30 -0.26
CA PHE A 129 -22.36 -17.29 0.00
C PHE A 129 -22.37 -16.86 1.47
N ASN A 130 -21.20 -16.89 2.13
CA ASN A 130 -21.11 -16.62 3.55
C ASN A 130 -19.74 -16.06 3.95
N VAL A 131 -19.71 -14.86 4.54
CA VAL A 131 -18.51 -14.22 5.14
C VAL A 131 -18.37 -14.52 6.64
N GLY A 132 -18.96 -15.61 7.12
CA GLY A 132 -19.05 -15.94 8.55
C GLY A 132 -17.70 -16.00 9.25
N ARG A 133 -16.66 -16.52 8.58
CA ARG A 133 -15.30 -16.58 9.11
C ARG A 133 -14.72 -15.18 9.35
N ASP A 134 -14.91 -14.26 8.44
CA ASP A 134 -14.37 -12.90 8.54
C ASP A 134 -15.00 -12.10 9.67
N ARG A 135 -16.19 -12.47 10.13
CA ARG A 135 -16.84 -11.86 11.31
C ARG A 135 -16.05 -12.07 12.60
N TYR A 136 -15.15 -13.05 12.64
CA TYR A 136 -14.29 -13.35 13.79
C TYR A 136 -12.83 -12.97 13.56
N THR A 137 -12.44 -12.68 12.32
CA THR A 137 -11.06 -12.41 11.92
C THR A 137 -10.89 -11.01 11.31
N LEU A 138 -11.11 -10.84 10.02
CA LEU A 138 -10.82 -9.61 9.29
C LEU A 138 -11.72 -8.43 9.71
N ILE A 139 -13.02 -8.65 9.83
CA ILE A 139 -13.99 -7.58 10.15
C ILE A 139 -13.72 -6.93 11.51
N PRO A 140 -13.48 -7.65 12.61
CA PRO A 140 -13.10 -7.03 13.88
C PRO A 140 -11.79 -6.23 13.77
N TYR A 141 -10.77 -6.74 13.08
CA TYR A 141 -9.51 -6.05 12.87
C TYR A 141 -9.72 -4.70 12.15
N ILE A 142 -10.45 -4.71 11.04
CA ILE A 142 -10.80 -3.52 10.28
C ILE A 142 -11.59 -2.52 11.15
N LYS A 143 -12.54 -3.00 11.95
CA LYS A 143 -13.34 -2.15 12.83
C LYS A 143 -12.51 -1.45 13.91
N GLU A 144 -11.47 -2.08 14.44
CA GLU A 144 -10.55 -1.38 15.35
C GLU A 144 -9.83 -0.21 14.64
N ALA A 145 -9.42 -0.39 13.39
CA ALA A 145 -8.84 0.69 12.60
C ALA A 145 -9.85 1.81 12.32
N LEU A 146 -11.09 1.46 11.93
CA LEU A 146 -12.16 2.43 11.65
C LEU A 146 -12.59 3.25 12.86
N LYS A 147 -12.39 2.78 14.09
CA LYS A 147 -12.61 3.58 15.32
C LYS A 147 -11.64 4.75 15.40
N LEU A 148 -10.41 4.57 14.94
CA LEU A 148 -9.33 5.57 14.96
C LEU A 148 -9.31 6.42 13.69
N ARG A 149 -9.69 5.81 12.57
CA ARG A 149 -9.70 6.42 11.24
C ARG A 149 -11.02 6.12 10.53
N PRO A 150 -12.11 6.85 10.83
CA PRO A 150 -13.43 6.59 10.22
C PRO A 150 -13.47 6.78 8.70
N ASP A 151 -12.56 7.58 8.15
CA ASP A 151 -12.39 7.87 6.73
C ASP A 151 -11.38 6.94 6.03
N LEU A 152 -10.95 5.84 6.70
CA LEU A 152 -10.05 4.85 6.12
C LEU A 152 -10.61 4.28 4.80
N ARG A 153 -9.87 4.45 3.72
CA ARG A 153 -10.23 3.94 2.39
C ARG A 153 -9.83 2.47 2.29
N LEU A 154 -10.82 1.60 2.21
CA LEU A 154 -10.60 0.15 2.16
C LEU A 154 -10.67 -0.36 0.72
N TRP A 155 -9.69 -1.16 0.35
CA TRP A 155 -9.70 -1.90 -0.89
C TRP A 155 -9.43 -3.39 -0.68
N ALA A 156 -9.87 -4.23 -1.64
CA ALA A 156 -9.79 -5.66 -1.49
C ALA A 156 -9.38 -6.37 -2.79
N SER A 157 -8.76 -7.54 -2.63
CA SER A 157 -8.44 -8.44 -3.74
C SER A 157 -8.51 -9.90 -3.29
N PRO A 158 -9.01 -10.83 -4.13
CA PRO A 158 -8.91 -12.26 -3.88
C PRO A 158 -7.51 -12.77 -4.23
N TRP A 159 -7.03 -13.76 -3.50
CA TRP A 159 -5.89 -14.58 -3.90
C TRP A 159 -6.32 -15.70 -4.85
N THR A 160 -7.52 -16.21 -4.65
CA THR A 160 -8.11 -17.29 -5.47
C THR A 160 -9.63 -17.15 -5.52
N PRO A 161 -10.26 -17.47 -6.66
CA PRO A 161 -11.71 -17.71 -6.69
C PRO A 161 -12.06 -19.00 -5.91
N PRO A 162 -13.36 -19.26 -5.65
CA PRO A 162 -13.84 -20.58 -5.23
C PRO A 162 -13.30 -21.68 -6.14
N ILE A 163 -12.90 -22.81 -5.55
CA ILE A 163 -12.17 -23.86 -6.29
C ILE A 163 -12.95 -24.44 -7.47
N TRP A 164 -14.28 -24.51 -7.37
CA TRP A 164 -15.13 -25.04 -8.42
C TRP A 164 -15.21 -24.11 -9.67
N MET A 165 -14.75 -22.86 -9.54
CA MET A 165 -14.62 -21.91 -10.67
C MET A 165 -13.26 -22.01 -11.36
N LYS A 166 -12.32 -22.79 -10.83
CA LYS A 166 -10.97 -22.93 -11.37
C LYS A 166 -10.80 -24.16 -12.22
N ILE A 167 -9.97 -24.08 -13.24
CA ILE A 167 -9.72 -25.22 -14.15
C ILE A 167 -9.04 -26.40 -13.45
N ASN A 168 -8.30 -26.14 -12.37
CA ASN A 168 -7.62 -27.16 -11.57
C ASN A 168 -8.39 -27.58 -10.32
N GLU A 169 -9.55 -27.00 -10.06
CA GLU A 169 -10.39 -27.25 -8.86
C GLU A 169 -9.60 -27.29 -7.55
N HIS A 170 -8.60 -26.40 -7.40
CA HIS A 170 -7.75 -26.31 -6.22
C HIS A 170 -7.44 -24.85 -5.88
N TYR A 171 -7.22 -24.54 -4.60
CA TYR A 171 -6.89 -23.18 -4.14
C TYR A 171 -5.55 -22.67 -4.70
N SER A 172 -4.54 -23.54 -4.81
CA SER A 172 -3.21 -23.20 -5.33
C SER A 172 -3.06 -23.51 -6.82
N LEU A 173 -2.02 -23.01 -7.44
CA LEU A 173 -1.69 -23.27 -8.86
C LEU A 173 -0.49 -24.18 -9.03
N LYS A 174 0.41 -24.27 -8.02
CA LYS A 174 1.59 -25.12 -8.03
C LYS A 174 1.48 -26.19 -6.95
N SER A 175 1.83 -27.41 -7.26
CA SER A 175 2.03 -28.45 -6.25
C SER A 175 3.23 -28.08 -5.39
N HIS A 176 3.01 -28.05 -4.09
CA HIS A 176 4.07 -27.96 -3.11
C HIS A 176 4.40 -29.39 -2.69
N GLY A 177 5.45 -29.94 -3.27
CA GLY A 177 6.03 -31.20 -2.80
C GLY A 177 6.55 -31.00 -1.37
N ILE A 178 6.86 -32.10 -0.69
CA ILE A 178 7.51 -32.05 0.64
C ILE A 178 8.68 -31.08 0.51
N ASP A 179 8.58 -29.92 1.17
CA ASP A 179 9.69 -28.98 1.22
C ASP A 179 10.87 -29.63 1.96
N LYS A 180 12.04 -29.06 1.86
CA LYS A 180 13.26 -29.59 2.52
C LYS A 180 13.09 -29.65 4.04
N GLN A 181 12.08 -29.00 4.60
CA GLN A 181 11.74 -28.98 6.02
C GLN A 181 10.58 -29.93 6.41
N GLY A 182 9.96 -30.58 5.46
CA GLY A 182 8.88 -31.53 5.70
C GLY A 182 7.55 -30.93 6.14
N THR A 183 7.35 -29.61 5.93
CA THR A 183 6.32 -28.86 6.63
C THR A 183 5.04 -28.61 5.83
N GLY A 184 4.98 -28.75 4.54
CA GLY A 184 3.76 -28.29 3.91
C GLY A 184 3.46 -28.88 2.55
N HIS A 185 2.68 -29.91 2.51
CA HIS A 185 2.08 -30.40 1.27
C HIS A 185 0.70 -29.78 1.07
N ASN A 186 0.52 -28.94 0.05
CA ASN A 186 -0.77 -28.33 -0.28
C ASN A 186 -1.78 -29.27 -0.93
N ARG A 187 -1.43 -30.56 -1.11
CA ARG A 187 -2.23 -31.65 -1.69
C ARG A 187 -2.68 -31.42 -3.14
N LEU A 188 -2.13 -30.47 -3.86
CA LEU A 188 -2.37 -30.34 -5.28
C LEU A 188 -1.59 -31.42 -6.04
N ASP A 189 -2.28 -32.23 -6.83
CA ASP A 189 -1.66 -33.17 -7.76
C ASP A 189 -0.78 -32.37 -8.77
N PRO A 190 0.52 -32.72 -8.93
CA PRO A 190 1.39 -32.06 -9.89
C PRO A 190 0.85 -32.01 -11.32
N HIS A 191 0.05 -33.00 -11.73
CA HIS A 191 -0.57 -33.01 -13.06
C HIS A 191 -1.71 -31.99 -13.21
N ARG A 192 -2.22 -31.44 -12.11
CA ARG A 192 -3.25 -30.40 -12.07
C ARG A 192 -2.65 -29.00 -11.83
N ALA A 193 -1.33 -28.90 -11.74
CA ALA A 193 -0.66 -27.59 -11.69
C ALA A 193 -0.93 -26.81 -12.98
N THR A 194 -1.12 -25.51 -12.84
CA THR A 194 -1.29 -24.61 -14.00
C THR A 194 0.01 -23.84 -14.26
N PHE A 195 0.08 -23.11 -15.35
CA PHE A 195 1.29 -22.40 -15.74
C PHE A 195 1.08 -20.89 -15.76
N ILE A 196 2.15 -20.12 -15.53
CA ILE A 196 2.17 -18.68 -15.77
C ILE A 196 1.79 -18.41 -17.24
N HIS A 197 1.21 -17.26 -17.53
CA HIS A 197 0.68 -16.86 -18.85
C HIS A 197 -0.52 -17.69 -19.33
N THR A 198 -1.16 -18.44 -18.43
CA THR A 198 -2.46 -19.10 -18.68
C THR A 198 -3.50 -18.52 -17.72
N THR A 199 -4.77 -18.66 -18.07
CA THR A 199 -5.87 -18.33 -17.17
C THR A 199 -6.24 -19.57 -16.36
N GLY A 200 -6.08 -19.49 -15.05
CA GLY A 200 -6.46 -20.55 -14.11
C GLY A 200 -7.96 -20.61 -13.79
N PHE A 201 -8.71 -19.59 -14.24
CA PHE A 201 -10.16 -19.48 -14.07
C PHE A 201 -10.90 -20.15 -15.22
N ASN A 202 -12.11 -20.67 -14.98
CA ASN A 202 -12.97 -21.24 -16.02
C ASN A 202 -13.70 -20.11 -16.76
N MET A 203 -13.33 -19.84 -18.01
CA MET A 203 -13.83 -18.71 -18.80
C MET A 203 -15.23 -18.93 -19.42
N GLN A 204 -15.97 -19.98 -19.05
CA GLN A 204 -17.35 -20.13 -19.49
C GLN A 204 -18.26 -19.07 -18.85
N VAL A 205 -19.24 -18.56 -19.58
CA VAL A 205 -20.07 -17.42 -19.22
C VAL A 205 -20.70 -17.57 -17.82
N GLY A 206 -21.26 -18.72 -17.50
CA GLY A 206 -21.89 -18.95 -16.18
C GLY A 206 -20.93 -18.79 -14.99
N TYR A 207 -19.65 -19.18 -15.15
CA TYR A 207 -18.64 -18.96 -14.10
C TYR A 207 -18.24 -17.49 -13.99
N LEU A 208 -18.13 -16.78 -15.11
CA LEU A 208 -17.82 -15.34 -15.12
C LEU A 208 -18.95 -14.51 -14.48
N GLU A 209 -20.22 -14.82 -14.78
CA GLU A 209 -21.39 -14.21 -14.14
C GLU A 209 -21.45 -14.50 -12.64
N ALA A 210 -21.23 -15.76 -12.25
CA ALA A 210 -21.21 -16.15 -10.85
C ALA A 210 -20.06 -15.48 -10.08
N TYR A 211 -18.87 -15.32 -10.70
CA TYR A 211 -17.74 -14.66 -10.05
C TYR A 211 -17.96 -13.14 -9.91
N ALA A 212 -18.59 -12.49 -10.89
CA ALA A 212 -19.00 -11.09 -10.75
C ALA A 212 -20.03 -10.92 -9.61
N LEU A 213 -20.97 -11.86 -9.48
CA LEU A 213 -21.92 -11.90 -8.36
C LEU A 213 -21.23 -12.14 -7.00
N TYR A 214 -20.19 -12.96 -6.97
CA TYR A 214 -19.37 -13.22 -5.78
C TYR A 214 -18.74 -11.91 -5.23
N PHE A 215 -18.16 -11.08 -6.09
CA PHE A 215 -17.64 -9.76 -5.70
C PHE A 215 -18.75 -8.83 -5.20
N SER A 216 -19.87 -8.80 -5.90
CA SER A 216 -21.00 -7.97 -5.50
C SER A 216 -21.52 -8.35 -4.11
N LYS A 217 -21.73 -9.64 -3.85
CA LYS A 217 -22.14 -10.14 -2.53
C LYS A 217 -21.12 -9.85 -1.44
N TYR A 218 -19.81 -9.97 -1.74
CA TYR A 218 -18.76 -9.62 -0.80
C TYR A 218 -18.89 -8.17 -0.34
N ILE A 219 -18.98 -7.23 -1.27
CA ILE A 219 -19.10 -5.80 -0.96
C ILE A 219 -20.36 -5.54 -0.12
N GLN A 220 -21.50 -6.13 -0.51
CA GLN A 220 -22.76 -5.97 0.20
C GLN A 220 -22.72 -6.56 1.61
N GLU A 221 -22.14 -7.74 1.80
CA GLU A 221 -21.99 -8.37 3.13
C GLU A 221 -21.04 -7.60 4.03
N TYR A 222 -19.93 -7.09 3.51
CA TYR A 222 -19.03 -6.22 4.28
C TYR A 222 -19.71 -4.91 4.68
N ARG A 223 -20.48 -4.29 3.77
CA ARG A 223 -21.30 -3.09 4.05
C ARG A 223 -22.32 -3.35 5.17
N LYS A 224 -23.02 -4.50 5.16
CA LYS A 224 -23.94 -4.91 6.24
C LYS A 224 -23.23 -5.08 7.59
N ASN A 225 -21.95 -5.44 7.58
CA ASN A 225 -21.12 -5.53 8.78
C ASN A 225 -20.47 -4.18 9.17
N GLY A 226 -20.82 -3.06 8.52
CA GLY A 226 -20.29 -1.74 8.81
C GLY A 226 -18.90 -1.47 8.24
N VAL A 227 -18.49 -2.22 7.21
CA VAL A 227 -17.22 -2.04 6.51
C VAL A 227 -17.49 -1.70 5.05
N ASN A 228 -17.12 -0.50 4.63
CA ASN A 228 -17.31 -0.06 3.25
C ASN A 228 -16.05 -0.33 2.43
N ILE A 229 -16.18 -1.17 1.38
CA ILE A 229 -15.08 -1.46 0.43
C ILE A 229 -15.20 -0.47 -0.72
N SER A 230 -14.25 0.46 -0.80
CA SER A 230 -14.25 1.54 -1.80
C SER A 230 -13.61 1.16 -3.13
N MET A 231 -12.83 0.06 -3.16
CA MET A 231 -12.09 -0.35 -4.35
C MET A 231 -11.88 -1.86 -4.38
N ILE A 232 -11.92 -2.44 -5.56
CA ILE A 232 -11.60 -3.85 -5.82
C ILE A 232 -10.50 -3.94 -6.87
N MET A 233 -9.53 -4.83 -6.63
CA MET A 233 -8.63 -5.36 -7.66
C MET A 233 -8.96 -6.84 -7.88
N PRO A 234 -9.28 -7.27 -9.11
CA PRO A 234 -9.92 -8.57 -9.36
C PRO A 234 -9.09 -9.79 -8.99
N GLN A 235 -7.76 -9.64 -8.84
CA GLN A 235 -6.88 -10.76 -8.52
C GLN A 235 -5.59 -10.26 -7.85
N ASN A 236 -5.16 -10.94 -6.78
CA ASN A 236 -3.79 -10.80 -6.26
C ASN A 236 -2.82 -11.59 -7.13
N GLU A 237 -1.69 -10.96 -7.52
CA GLU A 237 -0.59 -11.60 -8.26
C GLU A 237 -1.04 -12.35 -9.52
N ILE A 238 -1.63 -11.61 -10.45
CA ILE A 238 -2.26 -12.12 -11.68
C ILE A 238 -1.36 -13.00 -12.56
N ALA A 239 -0.04 -12.93 -12.40
CA ALA A 239 0.95 -13.63 -13.21
C ALA A 239 1.93 -14.49 -12.39
N TRP A 240 1.53 -14.94 -11.21
CA TRP A 240 2.37 -15.80 -10.36
C TRP A 240 1.69 -17.14 -10.06
N GLN A 241 2.48 -18.21 -10.06
CA GLN A 241 2.03 -19.59 -9.84
C GLN A 241 2.61 -20.14 -8.52
N PRO A 242 2.10 -19.72 -7.38
CA PRO A 242 2.58 -20.17 -6.08
C PRO A 242 1.90 -21.44 -5.57
N ALA A 243 2.43 -21.95 -4.48
CA ALA A 243 1.87 -23.09 -3.73
C ALA A 243 0.81 -22.69 -2.70
N TRP A 244 0.53 -21.42 -2.54
CA TRP A 244 -0.52 -20.85 -1.69
C TRP A 244 -1.74 -20.43 -2.52
N PRO A 245 -2.82 -19.90 -1.90
CA PRO A 245 -4.00 -19.45 -2.65
C PRO A 245 -3.62 -18.53 -3.81
N SER A 246 -4.09 -18.85 -5.01
CA SER A 246 -3.68 -18.11 -6.21
C SER A 246 -4.56 -18.43 -7.42
N CYS A 247 -4.61 -17.52 -8.37
CA CYS A 247 -5.18 -17.73 -9.70
C CYS A 247 -4.47 -16.82 -10.71
N THR A 248 -4.01 -17.39 -11.82
CA THR A 248 -3.44 -16.60 -12.91
C THR A 248 -4.51 -16.17 -13.90
N TRP A 249 -4.27 -15.04 -14.54
CA TRP A 249 -5.13 -14.50 -15.61
C TRP A 249 -4.29 -13.99 -16.76
N ARG A 250 -4.63 -14.40 -17.97
CA ARG A 250 -4.16 -13.70 -19.16
C ARG A 250 -4.81 -12.32 -19.21
N SER A 251 -4.10 -11.36 -19.75
CA SER A 251 -4.56 -9.97 -19.78
C SER A 251 -5.89 -9.80 -20.52
N GLU A 252 -6.05 -10.49 -21.64
CA GLU A 252 -7.27 -10.46 -22.44
C GLU A 252 -8.47 -11.04 -21.68
N ASP A 253 -8.25 -12.15 -20.99
CA ASP A 253 -9.30 -12.84 -20.22
C ASP A 253 -9.75 -12.01 -19.02
N LEU A 254 -8.80 -11.35 -18.35
CA LEU A 254 -9.11 -10.42 -17.25
C LEU A 254 -9.86 -9.19 -17.76
N ALA A 255 -9.47 -8.66 -18.92
CA ALA A 255 -10.18 -7.54 -19.54
C ALA A 255 -11.63 -7.91 -19.90
N ILE A 256 -11.86 -9.09 -20.47
CA ILE A 256 -13.21 -9.62 -20.73
C ILE A 256 -14.01 -9.72 -19.42
N PHE A 257 -13.42 -10.29 -18.37
CA PHE A 257 -14.10 -10.40 -17.06
C PHE A 257 -14.47 -9.03 -16.51
N VAL A 258 -13.53 -8.10 -16.48
CA VAL A 258 -13.76 -6.77 -15.91
C VAL A 258 -14.79 -5.98 -16.72
N GLY A 259 -14.59 -5.88 -18.04
CA GLY A 259 -15.43 -5.03 -18.90
C GLY A 259 -16.83 -5.57 -19.15
N LYS A 260 -16.96 -6.91 -19.30
CA LYS A 260 -18.24 -7.51 -19.72
C LYS A 260 -19.06 -8.14 -18.59
N PHE A 261 -18.44 -8.43 -17.44
CA PHE A 261 -19.14 -9.09 -16.33
C PHE A 261 -19.06 -8.31 -15.02
N LEU A 262 -17.88 -7.94 -14.56
CA LEU A 262 -17.70 -7.33 -13.24
C LEU A 262 -18.28 -5.92 -13.17
N ALA A 263 -17.89 -5.04 -14.09
CA ALA A 263 -18.36 -3.65 -14.11
C ALA A 263 -19.87 -3.54 -14.41
N PRO A 264 -20.45 -4.28 -15.38
CA PRO A 264 -21.88 -4.33 -15.56
C PRO A 264 -22.64 -4.83 -14.32
N ARG A 265 -22.08 -5.82 -13.62
CA ARG A 265 -22.66 -6.34 -12.37
C ARG A 265 -22.68 -5.30 -11.27
N PHE A 266 -21.60 -4.56 -11.06
CA PHE A 266 -21.54 -3.49 -10.07
C PHE A 266 -22.57 -2.39 -10.39
N LYS A 267 -22.65 -2.01 -11.65
CA LYS A 267 -23.67 -1.05 -12.12
C LYS A 267 -25.10 -1.53 -11.87
N GLN A 268 -25.39 -2.79 -12.19
CA GLN A 268 -26.69 -3.41 -11.96
C GLN A 268 -27.10 -3.41 -10.48
N ASP A 269 -26.12 -3.68 -9.59
CA ASP A 269 -26.35 -3.78 -8.15
C ASP A 269 -26.23 -2.42 -7.42
N GLY A 270 -25.98 -1.33 -8.16
CA GLY A 270 -25.85 0.02 -7.60
C GLY A 270 -24.65 0.18 -6.66
N LEU A 271 -23.55 -0.50 -6.97
CA LEU A 271 -22.31 -0.39 -6.21
C LEU A 271 -21.45 0.75 -6.75
N ASP A 272 -20.96 1.58 -5.83
CA ASP A 272 -20.05 2.70 -6.06
C ASP A 272 -18.57 2.33 -5.87
N THR A 273 -18.28 1.07 -5.65
CA THR A 273 -16.93 0.52 -5.48
C THR A 273 -16.15 0.61 -6.79
N GLU A 274 -15.01 1.28 -6.78
CA GLU A 274 -14.11 1.35 -7.93
C GLU A 274 -13.52 -0.02 -8.28
N ILE A 275 -13.35 -0.27 -9.56
CA ILE A 275 -12.57 -1.42 -10.06
C ILE A 275 -11.23 -0.88 -10.56
N TRP A 276 -10.12 -1.52 -10.19
CA TRP A 276 -8.79 -1.19 -10.69
C TRP A 276 -8.17 -2.41 -11.36
N LEU A 277 -7.35 -2.21 -12.37
CA LEU A 277 -6.49 -3.28 -12.88
C LEU A 277 -5.44 -3.62 -11.83
N GLY A 278 -5.38 -4.86 -11.42
CA GLY A 278 -4.36 -5.30 -10.45
C GLY A 278 -4.70 -6.64 -9.77
N THR A 279 -3.77 -7.12 -8.99
CA THR A 279 -2.46 -6.52 -8.72
C THR A 279 -1.41 -7.06 -9.70
N VAL A 280 -0.87 -6.19 -10.54
CA VAL A 280 0.08 -6.59 -11.59
C VAL A 280 1.46 -6.83 -10.98
N ASN A 281 1.93 -8.07 -10.99
CA ASN A 281 3.21 -8.49 -10.42
C ASN A 281 4.24 -8.95 -11.46
N PHE A 282 4.04 -8.58 -12.70
CA PHE A 282 4.88 -8.94 -13.84
C PHE A 282 5.54 -7.70 -14.46
N PRO A 283 6.85 -7.72 -14.80
CA PRO A 283 7.59 -6.52 -15.20
C PRO A 283 7.29 -6.03 -16.61
N ASP A 284 6.62 -6.85 -17.46
CA ASP A 284 6.35 -6.51 -18.85
C ASP A 284 5.16 -5.54 -18.95
N PRO A 285 5.36 -4.33 -19.53
CA PRO A 285 4.28 -3.37 -19.71
C PRO A 285 3.18 -3.86 -20.68
N ASP A 286 3.46 -4.88 -21.51
CA ASP A 286 2.50 -5.40 -22.48
C ASP A 286 1.29 -6.05 -21.82
N TYR A 287 1.39 -6.51 -20.59
CA TYR A 287 0.23 -6.96 -19.84
C TYR A 287 -0.79 -5.82 -19.67
N ILE A 288 -0.34 -4.66 -19.22
CA ILE A 288 -1.19 -3.48 -19.02
C ILE A 288 -1.71 -2.94 -20.37
N ARG A 289 -0.82 -2.85 -21.36
CA ARG A 289 -1.20 -2.41 -22.73
C ARG A 289 -2.29 -3.29 -23.33
N THR A 290 -2.17 -4.61 -23.15
CA THR A 290 -3.13 -5.58 -23.69
C THR A 290 -4.48 -5.47 -22.99
N PHE A 291 -4.52 -5.32 -21.68
CA PHE A 291 -5.75 -5.04 -20.94
C PHE A 291 -6.45 -3.78 -21.45
N LEU A 292 -5.69 -2.70 -21.63
CA LEU A 292 -6.23 -1.39 -22.03
C LEU A 292 -6.65 -1.31 -23.51
N LYS A 293 -6.38 -2.33 -24.34
CA LYS A 293 -6.94 -2.44 -25.70
C LYS A 293 -8.43 -2.76 -25.70
N ASP A 294 -8.94 -3.43 -24.66
CA ASP A 294 -10.37 -3.64 -24.47
C ASP A 294 -11.00 -2.36 -23.93
N LYS A 295 -11.89 -1.73 -24.72
CA LYS A 295 -12.49 -0.43 -24.37
C LYS A 295 -13.37 -0.52 -23.15
N ASP A 296 -14.17 -1.59 -23.03
CA ASP A 296 -15.09 -1.75 -21.90
C ASP A 296 -14.31 -1.89 -20.59
N ALA A 297 -13.20 -2.65 -20.61
CA ALA A 297 -12.32 -2.79 -19.45
C ALA A 297 -11.57 -1.50 -19.13
N ALA A 298 -11.05 -0.79 -20.14
CA ALA A 298 -10.31 0.46 -19.95
C ALA A 298 -11.20 1.58 -19.37
N GLU A 299 -12.47 1.65 -19.79
CA GLU A 299 -13.45 2.61 -19.26
C GLU A 299 -13.95 2.22 -17.85
N ALA A 300 -13.91 0.94 -17.51
CA ALA A 300 -14.37 0.44 -16.22
C ALA A 300 -13.42 0.68 -15.06
N ILE A 301 -12.11 0.90 -15.33
CA ILE A 301 -11.12 0.98 -14.25
C ILE A 301 -10.78 2.40 -13.85
N GLY A 302 -10.67 2.65 -12.53
CA GLY A 302 -10.25 3.92 -11.95
C GLY A 302 -8.73 4.09 -11.83
N GLY A 303 -7.95 3.02 -11.99
CA GLY A 303 -6.50 3.06 -11.84
C GLY A 303 -5.83 1.70 -12.06
N ILE A 304 -4.50 1.67 -11.84
CA ILE A 304 -3.64 0.51 -12.07
C ILE A 304 -2.82 0.23 -10.83
N GLY A 305 -2.94 -0.98 -10.29
CA GLY A 305 -2.17 -1.48 -9.16
C GLY A 305 -1.03 -2.39 -9.60
N VAL A 306 0.19 -2.08 -9.12
CA VAL A 306 1.38 -2.88 -9.38
C VAL A 306 2.03 -3.33 -8.07
N GLN A 307 2.69 -4.48 -8.07
CA GLN A 307 3.47 -4.97 -6.94
C GLN A 307 4.67 -5.81 -7.39
N TRP A 308 5.57 -6.10 -6.48
CA TRP A 308 6.77 -6.89 -6.75
C TRP A 308 7.49 -6.41 -8.02
N THR A 309 7.77 -7.31 -8.96
CA THR A 309 8.44 -6.97 -10.22
C THR A 309 7.58 -6.10 -11.14
N GLY A 310 6.27 -6.07 -10.96
CA GLY A 310 5.35 -5.22 -11.74
C GLY A 310 5.67 -3.72 -11.65
N LYS A 311 6.28 -3.26 -10.55
CA LYS A 311 6.76 -1.86 -10.43
C LYS A 311 7.79 -1.47 -11.49
N GLN A 312 8.48 -2.45 -12.10
CA GLN A 312 9.46 -2.19 -13.17
C GLN A 312 8.79 -1.71 -14.47
N ALA A 313 7.50 -1.99 -14.66
CA ALA A 313 6.74 -1.47 -15.80
C ALA A 313 6.38 0.02 -15.65
N LEU A 314 6.37 0.58 -14.44
CA LEU A 314 5.92 1.95 -14.14
C LEU A 314 6.57 3.03 -15.04
N PRO A 315 7.89 3.05 -15.28
CA PRO A 315 8.52 4.09 -16.10
C PRO A 315 7.96 4.18 -17.54
N VAL A 316 7.46 3.06 -18.04
CA VAL A 316 6.88 2.95 -19.38
C VAL A 316 5.39 3.26 -19.35
N VAL A 317 4.63 2.54 -18.52
CA VAL A 317 3.16 2.65 -18.51
C VAL A 317 2.67 4.01 -17.99
N GLN A 318 3.35 4.61 -17.02
CA GLN A 318 2.99 5.95 -16.53
C GLN A 318 3.18 7.02 -17.61
N ARG A 319 4.22 6.91 -18.44
CA ARG A 319 4.44 7.81 -19.57
C ARG A 319 3.41 7.62 -20.68
N GLU A 320 3.00 6.37 -20.95
CA GLU A 320 2.03 6.05 -21.99
C GLU A 320 0.58 6.33 -21.56
N TYR A 321 0.29 6.16 -20.29
CA TYR A 321 -1.04 6.30 -19.72
C TYR A 321 -1.04 7.25 -18.49
N PRO A 322 -0.65 8.53 -18.65
CA PRO A 322 -0.44 9.45 -17.54
C PRO A 322 -1.73 9.85 -16.80
N ASN A 323 -2.89 9.57 -17.37
CA ASN A 323 -4.19 9.93 -16.81
C ASN A 323 -4.74 8.91 -15.80
N TYR A 324 -4.17 7.71 -15.74
CA TYR A 324 -4.55 6.75 -14.70
C TYR A 324 -3.86 7.07 -13.39
N ARG A 325 -4.54 6.73 -12.30
CA ARG A 325 -3.93 6.68 -10.96
C ARG A 325 -3.15 5.38 -10.83
N TYR A 326 -2.04 5.43 -10.10
CA TYR A 326 -1.16 4.28 -9.87
C TYR A 326 -1.01 3.99 -8.39
N MET A 327 -1.14 2.74 -8.01
CA MET A 327 -0.89 2.26 -6.64
C MET A 327 0.20 1.19 -6.65
N GLN A 328 1.18 1.34 -5.76
CA GLN A 328 2.00 0.20 -5.37
C GLN A 328 1.20 -0.57 -4.31
N THR A 329 0.73 -1.76 -4.65
CA THR A 329 -0.32 -2.49 -3.93
C THR A 329 0.22 -3.42 -2.85
N GLU A 330 1.51 -3.74 -2.91
CA GLU A 330 2.17 -4.61 -1.94
C GLU A 330 3.70 -4.48 -2.07
N ASN A 331 4.40 -4.12 -0.99
CA ASN A 331 5.85 -4.11 -1.01
C ASN A 331 6.45 -5.52 -0.81
N GLU A 332 7.70 -5.66 -1.17
CA GLU A 332 8.49 -6.88 -0.93
C GLU A 332 8.85 -6.96 0.57
N CYS A 333 8.29 -7.94 1.28
CA CYS A 333 8.36 -8.04 2.73
C CYS A 333 9.48 -8.96 3.25
N GLY A 334 10.51 -9.25 2.48
CA GLY A 334 11.66 -10.06 2.93
C GLY A 334 11.30 -11.45 3.44
N GLU A 335 12.15 -12.00 4.31
CA GLU A 335 12.04 -13.35 4.84
C GLU A 335 11.92 -13.39 6.38
N GLY A 336 11.47 -12.29 7.00
CA GLY A 336 11.24 -12.18 8.45
C GLY A 336 12.37 -11.53 9.24
N GLU A 337 13.38 -10.95 8.59
CA GLU A 337 14.54 -10.34 9.24
C GLU A 337 14.14 -9.08 10.05
N ASN A 338 13.23 -8.28 9.55
CA ASN A 338 12.75 -7.03 10.17
C ASN A 338 13.88 -6.05 10.56
N ASP A 339 14.98 -6.09 9.84
CA ASP A 339 16.21 -5.35 10.11
C ASP A 339 16.35 -4.08 9.26
N TRP A 340 17.44 -3.34 9.47
CA TRP A 340 17.75 -2.12 8.72
C TRP A 340 17.93 -2.37 7.21
N THR A 341 18.40 -3.56 6.81
CA THR A 341 18.52 -3.96 5.41
C THR A 341 17.16 -4.06 4.74
N SER A 342 16.17 -4.55 5.46
CA SER A 342 14.77 -4.63 5.01
C SER A 342 14.15 -3.24 4.84
N LEU A 343 14.46 -2.30 5.75
CA LEU A 343 14.09 -0.89 5.61
C LEU A 343 14.70 -0.31 4.32
N GLU A 344 15.99 -0.56 4.07
CA GLU A 344 16.68 -0.04 2.89
C GLU A 344 16.07 -0.55 1.57
N LYS A 345 15.71 -1.84 1.51
CA LYS A 345 15.00 -2.43 0.37
C LYS A 345 13.65 -1.73 0.14
N SER A 346 12.88 -1.54 1.22
CA SER A 346 11.59 -0.84 1.17
C SER A 346 11.74 0.62 0.74
N TRP A 347 12.77 1.34 1.24
CA TRP A 347 13.06 2.71 0.82
C TRP A 347 13.34 2.80 -0.69
N LYS A 348 14.17 1.91 -1.23
CA LYS A 348 14.47 1.87 -2.69
C LYS A 348 13.21 1.65 -3.51
N ALA A 349 12.32 0.76 -3.08
CA ALA A 349 11.04 0.53 -3.74
C ALA A 349 10.13 1.76 -3.67
N ILE A 350 10.03 2.42 -2.53
CA ILE A 350 9.26 3.66 -2.32
C ILE A 350 9.76 4.77 -3.25
N VAL A 351 11.07 5.00 -3.27
CA VAL A 351 11.70 6.03 -4.14
C VAL A 351 11.43 5.74 -5.61
N HIS A 352 11.59 4.47 -6.03
CA HIS A 352 11.28 4.07 -7.39
C HIS A 352 9.82 4.38 -7.74
N CYS A 353 8.88 3.97 -6.91
CA CYS A 353 7.44 4.15 -7.16
C CYS A 353 7.06 5.64 -7.25
N PHE A 354 7.45 6.46 -6.27
CA PHE A 354 7.08 7.87 -6.27
C PHE A 354 7.81 8.69 -7.35
N ASN A 355 8.99 8.30 -7.79
CA ASN A 355 9.66 8.91 -8.92
C ASN A 355 9.01 8.55 -10.28
N HIS A 356 8.18 7.49 -10.31
CA HIS A 356 7.45 7.05 -11.50
C HIS A 356 5.93 7.17 -11.37
N GLY A 357 5.45 8.20 -10.65
CA GLY A 357 4.08 8.66 -10.72
C GLY A 357 3.07 7.90 -9.85
N VAL A 358 3.51 7.03 -8.93
CA VAL A 358 2.61 6.33 -8.00
C VAL A 358 1.93 7.34 -7.05
N ASN A 359 0.63 7.19 -6.85
CA ASN A 359 -0.21 8.03 -6.00
C ASN A 359 -0.35 7.50 -4.57
N SER A 360 -0.28 6.18 -4.39
CA SER A 360 -0.45 5.52 -3.10
C SER A 360 0.45 4.30 -2.95
N TYR A 361 0.83 4.00 -1.70
CA TYR A 361 1.77 2.94 -1.38
C TYR A 361 1.26 2.07 -0.23
N MET A 362 1.25 0.75 -0.42
CA MET A 362 0.77 -0.23 0.55
C MET A 362 1.91 -1.10 1.08
N TYR A 363 1.98 -1.25 2.39
CA TYR A 363 2.80 -2.27 3.03
C TYR A 363 2.00 -3.57 3.17
N TRP A 364 2.66 -4.74 3.05
CA TRP A 364 1.93 -6.01 3.15
C TRP A 364 1.51 -6.28 4.59
N ASN A 365 2.37 -6.78 5.43
CA ASN A 365 1.99 -7.19 6.78
C ASN A 365 2.11 -6.03 7.78
N MET A 366 0.98 -5.53 8.29
CA MET A 366 1.01 -4.55 9.37
C MET A 366 1.46 -5.18 10.69
N VAL A 367 0.88 -6.30 11.05
CA VAL A 367 1.18 -7.00 12.30
C VAL A 367 1.37 -8.48 12.01
N LEU A 368 2.40 -9.09 12.60
CA LEU A 368 2.61 -10.54 12.65
C LEU A 368 3.07 -10.96 14.05
N ASP A 369 3.03 -12.26 14.31
CA ASP A 369 3.59 -12.84 15.52
C ASP A 369 5.13 -12.87 15.50
N GLU A 370 5.72 -13.41 16.55
CA GLU A 370 7.18 -13.54 16.72
C GLU A 370 7.86 -14.37 15.62
N THR A 371 7.12 -15.24 14.94
CA THR A 371 7.65 -16.10 13.86
C THR A 371 7.60 -15.43 12.50
N GLY A 372 6.67 -14.51 12.29
CA GLY A 372 6.38 -13.90 11.00
C GLY A 372 5.89 -14.88 9.94
N LYS A 373 5.50 -16.11 10.34
CA LYS A 373 5.15 -17.19 9.43
C LYS A 373 3.77 -17.04 8.84
N SER A 374 3.67 -17.36 7.54
CA SER A 374 2.41 -17.54 6.83
C SER A 374 1.72 -18.87 7.20
N GLY A 375 0.49 -19.06 6.73
CA GLY A 375 -0.20 -20.34 6.84
C GLY A 375 0.47 -21.48 6.05
N TRP A 376 1.48 -21.19 5.23
CA TRP A 376 2.23 -22.14 4.39
C TRP A 376 3.72 -22.17 4.69
N ASP A 377 4.10 -21.73 5.91
CA ASP A 377 5.41 -21.92 6.54
C ASP A 377 6.59 -21.11 5.95
N TRP A 378 6.36 -19.97 5.29
CA TRP A 378 7.44 -19.01 5.06
C TRP A 378 7.25 -17.78 5.95
N SER A 379 8.35 -17.15 6.33
CA SER A 379 8.34 -15.94 7.16
C SER A 379 8.43 -14.68 6.30
N GLN A 380 7.78 -13.60 6.77
CA GLN A 380 7.92 -12.27 6.18
C GLN A 380 8.07 -11.20 7.26
N ASN A 381 8.51 -10.02 6.82
CA ASN A 381 8.60 -8.83 7.65
C ASN A 381 7.21 -8.22 7.90
N SER A 382 7.08 -7.55 9.02
CA SER A 382 5.90 -6.76 9.38
C SER A 382 6.29 -5.41 9.98
N LEU A 383 5.36 -4.47 10.05
CA LEU A 383 5.60 -3.19 10.72
C LEU A 383 5.68 -3.38 12.23
N VAL A 384 4.83 -4.24 12.77
CA VAL A 384 4.77 -4.55 14.20
C VAL A 384 4.87 -6.06 14.39
N ARG A 385 5.72 -6.50 15.31
CA ARG A 385 5.81 -7.88 15.77
C ARG A 385 5.26 -8.01 17.17
N VAL A 386 4.45 -9.04 17.40
CA VAL A 386 3.86 -9.36 18.69
C VAL A 386 4.37 -10.74 19.13
N ASN A 387 5.05 -10.81 20.25
CA ASN A 387 5.36 -12.09 20.87
C ASN A 387 4.15 -12.60 21.65
N ARG A 388 3.52 -13.68 21.16
CA ARG A 388 2.28 -14.21 21.73
C ARG A 388 2.45 -14.84 23.12
N GLN A 389 3.69 -15.15 23.53
CA GLN A 389 3.97 -15.73 24.85
C GLN A 389 4.32 -14.66 25.88
N THR A 390 5.18 -13.70 25.50
CA THR A 390 5.65 -12.65 26.42
C THR A 390 4.80 -11.39 26.36
N HIS A 391 3.95 -11.25 25.33
CA HIS A 391 3.16 -10.06 24.98
C HIS A 391 4.04 -8.83 24.64
N GLU A 392 5.31 -9.04 24.37
CA GLU A 392 6.20 -7.97 23.90
C GLU A 392 5.80 -7.50 22.51
N VAL A 393 5.73 -6.17 22.34
CA VAL A 393 5.43 -5.51 21.05
C VAL A 393 6.69 -4.81 20.56
N VAL A 394 7.11 -5.12 19.34
CA VAL A 394 8.28 -4.50 18.69
C VAL A 394 7.84 -3.76 17.43
N TYR A 395 8.06 -2.46 17.39
CA TYR A 395 7.91 -1.64 16.18
C TYR A 395 9.19 -1.75 15.36
N THR A 396 9.11 -2.26 14.14
CA THR A 396 10.27 -2.57 13.30
C THR A 396 10.82 -1.32 12.61
N ASP A 397 11.96 -1.46 11.94
CA ASP A 397 12.55 -0.37 11.16
C ASP A 397 11.63 0.09 10.03
N ALA A 398 10.85 -0.84 9.44
CA ALA A 398 9.88 -0.54 8.41
C ALA A 398 8.69 0.29 8.93
N ASP A 399 8.26 0.11 10.19
CA ASP A 399 7.24 0.97 10.81
C ASP A 399 7.69 2.43 10.84
N TYR A 400 8.91 2.67 11.32
CA TYR A 400 9.49 4.02 11.35
C TYR A 400 9.67 4.59 9.95
N LEU A 401 10.06 3.77 8.96
CA LEU A 401 10.14 4.21 7.57
C LEU A 401 8.78 4.72 7.07
N LEU A 402 7.72 3.95 7.26
CA LEU A 402 6.38 4.34 6.84
C LEU A 402 5.90 5.56 7.65
N LYS A 403 6.25 5.68 8.93
CA LYS A 403 5.95 6.86 9.75
C LYS A 403 6.65 8.12 9.24
N HIS A 404 7.91 8.04 8.81
CA HIS A 404 8.63 9.16 8.19
C HIS A 404 7.97 9.68 6.90
N LEU A 405 7.18 8.87 6.25
CA LEU A 405 6.42 9.24 5.05
C LEU A 405 4.97 9.59 5.40
N SER A 406 4.20 8.61 5.81
CA SER A 406 2.76 8.70 5.93
C SER A 406 2.29 9.74 6.94
N HIS A 407 2.97 9.87 8.09
CA HIS A 407 2.63 10.87 9.11
C HIS A 407 2.64 12.31 8.56
N PHE A 408 3.60 12.63 7.69
CA PHE A 408 3.78 13.98 7.15
C PHE A 408 3.16 14.20 5.77
N VAL A 409 2.96 13.12 5.00
CA VAL A 409 2.52 13.17 3.59
C VAL A 409 1.13 12.55 3.50
N GLN A 410 0.13 13.33 3.85
CA GLN A 410 -1.28 12.93 3.86
C GLN A 410 -1.95 13.19 2.50
N PRO A 411 -3.17 12.67 2.25
CA PRO A 411 -3.92 12.89 1.00
C PRO A 411 -3.97 14.35 0.58
N GLY A 412 -3.87 14.59 -0.74
CA GLY A 412 -3.79 15.93 -1.31
C GLY A 412 -2.38 16.53 -1.35
N SER A 413 -1.39 15.88 -0.73
CA SER A 413 0.02 16.26 -0.90
C SER A 413 0.45 16.09 -2.36
N ARG A 414 1.38 16.94 -2.83
CA ARG A 414 1.93 16.88 -4.18
C ARG A 414 3.42 16.56 -4.14
N ARG A 415 3.83 15.56 -4.91
CA ARG A 415 5.26 15.24 -5.09
C ARG A 415 5.96 16.45 -5.72
N LEU A 416 7.17 16.81 -5.23
CA LEU A 416 7.99 17.90 -5.75
C LEU A 416 9.22 17.37 -6.47
N LYS A 417 9.67 18.08 -7.50
CA LYS A 417 10.96 17.81 -8.14
C LYS A 417 12.11 18.11 -7.20
N VAL A 418 13.12 17.24 -7.17
CA VAL A 418 14.39 17.40 -6.43
C VAL A 418 15.57 17.17 -7.35
N SER A 419 16.71 17.82 -7.09
CA SER A 419 17.94 17.65 -7.88
C SER A 419 18.69 16.35 -7.58
N ALA A 420 18.39 15.68 -6.45
CA ALA A 420 19.00 14.42 -5.99
C ALA A 420 17.88 13.46 -5.56
N SER A 421 17.28 12.74 -6.53
CA SER A 421 16.09 11.92 -6.29
C SER A 421 16.38 10.47 -5.88
N GLU A 422 17.64 10.08 -5.81
CA GLU A 422 18.02 8.68 -5.52
C GLU A 422 17.73 8.29 -4.06
N ASN A 423 17.99 9.20 -3.12
CA ASN A 423 17.78 8.97 -1.68
C ASN A 423 16.98 10.10 -1.02
N MET A 424 16.17 10.81 -1.81
CA MET A 424 15.39 11.93 -1.32
C MET A 424 14.05 12.02 -2.07
N LEU A 425 12.99 12.18 -1.30
CA LEU A 425 11.66 12.53 -1.78
C LEU A 425 11.24 13.86 -1.17
N ALA A 426 10.57 14.70 -1.92
CA ALA A 426 10.01 15.95 -1.40
C ALA A 426 8.54 16.09 -1.81
N PHE A 427 7.76 16.69 -0.93
CA PHE A 427 6.32 16.86 -1.11
C PHE A 427 5.91 18.25 -0.64
N ARG A 428 4.89 18.83 -1.27
CA ARG A 428 4.09 19.90 -0.67
C ARG A 428 2.88 19.24 -0.03
N ASN A 429 2.75 19.30 1.29
CA ASN A 429 1.61 18.70 1.98
C ASN A 429 0.34 19.58 1.82
N HIS A 430 -0.81 19.07 2.28
CA HIS A 430 -2.10 19.76 2.17
C HIS A 430 -2.15 21.11 2.92
N GLU A 431 -1.26 21.30 3.91
CA GLU A 431 -1.09 22.58 4.62
C GLU A 431 -0.18 23.58 3.89
N GLY A 432 0.36 23.20 2.73
CA GLY A 432 1.31 24.00 1.96
C GLY A 432 2.76 23.94 2.42
N LYS A 433 3.07 23.17 3.48
CA LYS A 433 4.44 22.98 3.97
C LYS A 433 5.21 22.05 3.04
N VAL A 434 6.52 22.29 2.92
CA VAL A 434 7.42 21.38 2.18
C VAL A 434 7.96 20.33 3.13
N VAL A 435 7.71 19.06 2.80
CA VAL A 435 8.19 17.87 3.52
C VAL A 435 9.28 17.22 2.67
N VAL A 436 10.47 17.02 3.25
CA VAL A 436 11.60 16.36 2.59
C VAL A 436 11.96 15.12 3.40
N VAL A 437 11.87 13.94 2.77
CA VAL A 437 12.25 12.65 3.38
C VAL A 437 13.54 12.19 2.73
N VAL A 438 14.55 11.88 3.56
CA VAL A 438 15.90 11.56 3.11
C VAL A 438 16.38 10.29 3.79
N TYR A 439 16.94 9.38 3.02
CA TYR A 439 17.70 8.25 3.52
C TYR A 439 19.19 8.45 3.25
N HIS A 440 20.01 8.26 4.28
CA HIS A 440 21.46 8.30 4.17
C HIS A 440 22.06 6.89 4.38
N PRO A 441 22.47 6.18 3.30
CA PRO A 441 22.98 4.81 3.39
C PRO A 441 24.46 4.74 3.84
N GLY A 442 25.19 5.87 3.85
CA GLY A 442 26.63 5.91 4.07
C GLY A 442 27.04 5.54 5.49
N ALA A 443 28.23 4.94 5.63
CA ALA A 443 28.86 4.61 6.90
C ALA A 443 29.53 5.81 7.62
N ALA A 444 29.64 6.97 6.95
CA ALA A 444 30.18 8.21 7.52
C ALA A 444 29.07 9.27 7.63
N PRO A 445 29.16 10.22 8.58
CA PRO A 445 28.19 11.31 8.68
C PRO A 445 28.08 12.11 7.37
N MET A 446 26.88 12.53 7.00
CA MET A 446 26.63 13.36 5.84
C MET A 446 26.32 14.81 6.27
N LYS A 447 26.87 15.75 5.53
CA LYS A 447 26.50 17.17 5.67
C LYS A 447 26.30 17.76 4.28
N LYS A 448 25.10 18.25 3.99
CA LYS A 448 24.72 18.83 2.71
C LYS A 448 23.93 20.13 2.92
N THR A 449 24.11 21.08 2.04
CA THR A 449 23.30 22.29 2.00
C THR A 449 22.09 22.01 1.13
N VAL A 450 20.88 22.21 1.69
CA VAL A 450 19.60 22.03 0.98
C VAL A 450 18.95 23.39 0.79
N ARG A 451 18.49 23.67 -0.43
CA ARG A 451 17.74 24.88 -0.78
C ARG A 451 16.33 24.56 -1.24
N ILE A 452 15.35 25.23 -0.64
CA ILE A 452 13.92 25.14 -0.95
C ILE A 452 13.40 26.57 -1.17
N GLY A 453 13.27 27.02 -2.42
CA GLY A 453 12.95 28.43 -2.69
C GLY A 453 13.95 29.37 -2.02
N ASP A 454 13.44 30.16 -1.08
CA ASP A 454 14.25 31.12 -0.30
C ASP A 454 14.79 30.54 1.02
N ILE A 455 14.42 29.33 1.38
CA ILE A 455 14.91 28.65 2.58
C ILE A 455 16.20 27.90 2.25
N CYS A 456 17.24 28.11 3.07
CA CYS A 456 18.49 27.38 2.97
C CYS A 456 18.88 26.84 4.36
N PHE A 457 19.23 25.56 4.45
CA PHE A 457 19.64 24.94 5.70
C PHE A 457 20.70 23.86 5.48
N VAL A 458 21.40 23.52 6.54
CA VAL A 458 22.35 22.39 6.55
C VAL A 458 21.65 21.16 7.04
N LEU A 459 21.53 20.16 6.16
CA LEU A 459 21.13 18.82 6.48
C LEU A 459 22.35 18.05 6.98
N ALA A 460 22.37 17.73 8.26
CA ALA A 460 23.42 16.93 8.88
C ALA A 460 22.79 15.62 9.39
N LEU A 461 23.28 14.49 8.87
CA LEU A 461 22.76 13.16 9.16
C LEU A 461 23.86 12.25 9.68
N SER A 462 23.51 11.44 10.67
CA SER A 462 24.33 10.34 11.16
C SER A 462 24.47 9.25 10.07
N PRO A 463 25.47 8.38 10.15
CA PRO A 463 25.55 7.20 9.30
C PRO A 463 24.26 6.39 9.35
N GLN A 464 23.88 5.76 8.24
CA GLN A 464 22.71 4.88 8.12
C GLN A 464 21.48 5.45 8.85
N SER A 465 20.97 6.56 8.36
CA SER A 465 19.86 7.28 9.00
C SER A 465 18.77 7.67 8.01
N LEU A 466 17.56 7.74 8.53
CA LEU A 466 16.39 8.27 7.86
C LEU A 466 16.00 9.59 8.53
N ALA A 467 15.62 10.60 7.75
CA ALA A 467 15.20 11.88 8.26
C ALA A 467 13.99 12.42 7.50
N THR A 468 13.09 13.09 8.22
CA THR A 468 12.06 13.96 7.63
C THR A 468 12.27 15.38 8.09
N VAL A 469 12.33 16.30 7.13
CA VAL A 469 12.44 17.73 7.35
C VAL A 469 11.14 18.40 6.90
N VAL A 470 10.56 19.24 7.77
CA VAL A 470 9.34 20.00 7.48
C VAL A 470 9.69 21.47 7.49
N CYS A 471 9.39 22.16 6.38
CA CYS A 471 9.62 23.60 6.20
C CYS A 471 8.27 24.31 6.07
N SER A 472 8.01 25.29 6.92
CA SER A 472 6.83 26.14 6.95
C SER A 472 7.18 27.61 6.74
#